data_8a573162324a19bba12dc1f7a86f5dde
#
_entry.id   8a573162324a19bba12dc1f7a86f5dde
#
_cell.length_a   1.000
_cell.length_b   1.000
_cell.length_c   1.000
_cell.angle_alpha   90.00
_cell.angle_beta   90.00
_cell.angle_gamma   90.00
#
_symmetry.space_group_name_H-M   'P 1'
#
loop_
_entity.id
_entity.type
_entity.pdbx_description
1 polymer ?
#
loop_
_entity_poly.entity_id
_entity_poly.type
_entity_poly.pdbx_seq_one_letter_code
_entity_poly.pdbx_strand_id
1 'polypeptide(L)'
;NSGGAQNGVIVHSDLLLRYLESRYPGLYFVSSTTKVLTEFPQLQAELNRDDFRYVVPDFRLNKEFEQLNNLPQPQKDKVEFLCNECCWFGCKDRKRCYENVSRKNLGETCPDHRCAAPGAQEGYRFSKAMDNPGFIGIQDIQNIYLPMGFSNFKIEGRSLGSLNFGVSALLYDKARIPAARPRRNLSQ
;
A
#
# COMPACT_ATOMS: atom_id res chain seq x y z
N ASN A 1 -13.61 20.21 4.49
CA ASN A 1 -12.67 20.34 3.37
C ASN A 1 -12.40 21.81 3.11
N SER A 2 -11.51 22.41 3.86
CA SER A 2 -10.95 23.73 3.53
C SER A 2 -9.93 23.54 2.41
N GLY A 3 -10.14 24.15 1.26
CA GLY A 3 -9.15 24.21 0.18
C GLY A 3 -9.28 23.19 -0.94
N GLY A 4 -10.45 22.60 -1.21
CA GLY A 4 -10.66 21.72 -2.37
C GLY A 4 -10.03 20.31 -2.26
N ALA A 5 -9.38 19.97 -1.15
CA ALA A 5 -8.83 18.64 -0.93
C ALA A 5 -9.95 17.63 -0.62
N GLN A 6 -9.96 16.52 -1.34
CA GLN A 6 -10.88 15.41 -1.12
C GLN A 6 -10.28 14.45 -0.09
N ASN A 7 -11.07 14.03 0.91
CA ASN A 7 -10.65 13.01 1.86
C ASN A 7 -10.79 11.61 1.27
N GLY A 8 -9.84 10.72 1.61
CA GLY A 8 -9.86 9.32 1.18
C GLY A 8 -10.01 8.36 2.36
N VAL A 9 -10.62 7.20 2.09
CA VAL A 9 -10.77 6.11 3.05
C VAL A 9 -10.14 4.84 2.49
N ILE A 10 -9.30 4.19 3.28
CA ILE A 10 -8.73 2.88 2.95
C ILE A 10 -9.75 1.82 3.34
N VAL A 11 -10.16 0.98 2.39
CA VAL A 11 -11.25 0.00 2.59
C VAL A 11 -10.76 -1.40 2.27
N HIS A 12 -11.14 -2.35 3.11
CA HIS A 12 -10.94 -3.78 2.89
C HIS A 12 -12.23 -4.45 2.40
N SER A 13 -13.36 -4.14 3.07
CA SER A 13 -14.65 -4.78 2.86
C SER A 13 -15.47 -4.07 1.77
N ASP A 14 -15.96 -4.83 0.80
CA ASP A 14 -16.87 -4.29 -0.22
C ASP A 14 -18.21 -3.85 0.37
N LEU A 15 -18.67 -4.47 1.45
CA LEU A 15 -19.86 -4.04 2.17
C LEU A 15 -19.70 -2.63 2.74
N LEU A 16 -18.53 -2.37 3.39
CA LEU A 16 -18.20 -1.05 3.90
C LEU A 16 -18.03 -0.03 2.78
N LEU A 17 -17.39 -0.43 1.68
CA LEU A 17 -17.22 0.42 0.50
C LEU A 17 -18.58 0.92 0.01
N ARG A 18 -19.51 0.03 -0.29
CA ARG A 18 -20.84 0.39 -0.79
C ARG A 18 -21.64 1.26 0.19
N TYR A 19 -21.55 0.98 1.49
CA TYR A 19 -22.17 1.84 2.51
C TYR A 19 -21.60 3.25 2.46
N LEU A 20 -20.27 3.39 2.40
CA LEU A 20 -19.61 4.69 2.38
C LEU A 20 -19.86 5.46 1.07
N GLU A 21 -19.88 4.79 -0.07
CA GLU A 21 -20.22 5.39 -1.37
C GLU A 21 -21.63 6.00 -1.35
N SER A 22 -22.59 5.24 -0.83
CA SER A 22 -23.98 5.70 -0.77
C SER A 22 -24.17 6.86 0.20
N ARG A 23 -23.39 6.93 1.29
CA ARG A 23 -23.57 7.90 2.36
C ARG A 23 -22.68 9.13 2.23
N TYR A 24 -21.52 8.99 1.62
CA TYR A 24 -20.48 10.01 1.56
C TYR A 24 -19.88 10.13 0.14
N PRO A 25 -20.64 10.62 -0.83
CA PRO A 25 -20.21 10.65 -2.26
C PRO A 25 -18.99 11.58 -2.52
N GLY A 26 -18.64 12.42 -1.54
CA GLY A 26 -17.46 13.29 -1.64
C GLY A 26 -16.14 12.62 -1.22
N LEU A 27 -16.16 11.35 -0.81
CA LEU A 27 -14.94 10.59 -0.48
C LEU A 27 -14.37 9.92 -1.73
N TYR A 28 -13.06 9.68 -1.71
CA TYR A 28 -12.45 8.69 -2.60
C TYR A 28 -11.99 7.48 -1.80
N PHE A 29 -11.85 6.33 -2.46
CA PHE A 29 -11.50 5.09 -1.80
C PHE A 29 -10.16 4.54 -2.27
N VAL A 30 -9.48 3.86 -1.34
CA VAL A 30 -8.22 3.18 -1.56
C VAL A 30 -8.40 1.71 -1.20
N SER A 31 -8.11 0.81 -2.13
CA SER A 31 -8.12 -0.62 -1.85
C SER A 31 -6.95 -0.98 -0.94
N SER A 32 -7.27 -1.64 0.19
CA SER A 32 -6.30 -1.91 1.25
C SER A 32 -5.34 -3.06 0.89
N THR A 33 -4.06 -2.91 1.26
CA THR A 33 -3.08 -4.01 1.23
C THR A 33 -3.50 -5.21 2.09
N THR A 34 -4.42 -5.02 3.04
CA THR A 34 -4.94 -6.12 3.87
C THR A 34 -5.78 -7.13 3.09
N LYS A 35 -6.20 -6.80 1.85
CA LYS A 35 -6.80 -7.77 0.92
C LYS A 35 -5.82 -8.88 0.51
N VAL A 36 -4.52 -8.62 0.62
CA VAL A 36 -3.43 -9.57 0.35
C VAL A 36 -3.54 -10.13 -1.08
N LEU A 37 -3.54 -9.24 -2.06
CA LEU A 37 -3.58 -9.57 -3.48
C LEU A 37 -2.18 -10.00 -3.92
N THR A 38 -1.86 -11.28 -3.80
CA THR A 38 -0.51 -11.83 -4.04
C THR A 38 -0.25 -12.21 -5.48
N GLU A 39 -1.31 -12.34 -6.28
CA GLU A 39 -1.23 -12.73 -7.68
C GLU A 39 -1.51 -11.53 -8.59
N PHE A 40 -0.72 -11.38 -9.65
CA PHE A 40 -0.87 -10.24 -10.56
C PHE A 40 -2.27 -10.13 -11.19
N PRO A 41 -2.95 -11.21 -11.61
CA PRO A 41 -4.33 -11.15 -12.08
C PRO A 41 -5.32 -10.59 -11.06
N GLN A 42 -5.11 -10.85 -9.76
CA GLN A 42 -5.93 -10.28 -8.69
C GLN A 42 -5.73 -8.76 -8.59
N LEU A 43 -4.47 -8.32 -8.65
CA LEU A 43 -4.13 -6.89 -8.69
C LEU A 43 -4.77 -6.22 -9.91
N GLN A 44 -4.66 -6.83 -11.08
CA GLN A 44 -5.22 -6.29 -12.31
C GLN A 44 -6.75 -6.17 -12.26
N ALA A 45 -7.42 -7.18 -11.71
CA ALA A 45 -8.87 -7.14 -11.48
C ALA A 45 -9.27 -5.97 -10.56
N GLU A 46 -8.51 -5.74 -9.49
CA GLU A 46 -8.75 -4.64 -8.57
C GLU A 46 -8.46 -3.26 -9.20
N LEU A 47 -7.41 -3.14 -10.03
CA LEU A 47 -7.09 -1.92 -10.78
C LEU A 47 -8.16 -1.54 -11.81
N ASN A 48 -8.89 -2.52 -12.35
CA ASN A 48 -9.99 -2.31 -13.28
C ASN A 48 -11.27 -1.79 -12.62
N ARG A 49 -11.37 -1.82 -11.30
CA ARG A 49 -12.52 -1.29 -10.58
C ARG A 49 -12.53 0.23 -10.59
N ASP A 50 -13.66 0.83 -10.89
CA ASP A 50 -13.83 2.30 -10.88
C ASP A 50 -14.01 2.87 -9.47
N ASP A 51 -14.37 2.02 -8.50
CA ASP A 51 -14.59 2.38 -7.09
C ASP A 51 -13.32 2.94 -6.43
N PHE A 52 -12.13 2.51 -6.89
CA PHE A 52 -10.88 2.86 -6.24
C PHE A 52 -10.07 3.90 -7.01
N ARG A 53 -9.68 4.95 -6.30
CA ARG A 53 -8.71 5.92 -6.78
C ARG A 53 -7.29 5.37 -6.72
N TYR A 54 -6.99 4.60 -5.66
CA TYR A 54 -5.71 3.93 -5.48
C TYR A 54 -5.92 2.49 -5.03
N VAL A 55 -4.99 1.63 -5.42
CA VAL A 55 -4.94 0.22 -5.06
C VAL A 55 -3.57 -0.08 -4.48
N VAL A 56 -3.52 -0.61 -3.25
CA VAL A 56 -2.27 -1.00 -2.61
C VAL A 56 -2.05 -2.48 -2.83
N PRO A 57 -1.14 -2.89 -3.72
CA PRO A 57 -0.84 -4.31 -3.95
C PRO A 57 -0.22 -4.95 -2.72
N ASP A 58 -0.17 -6.26 -2.68
CA ASP A 58 0.72 -6.94 -1.75
C ASP A 58 2.18 -6.64 -2.12
N PHE A 59 3.02 -6.40 -1.12
CA PHE A 59 4.42 -6.00 -1.32
C PHE A 59 5.26 -7.03 -2.09
N ARG A 60 4.80 -8.29 -2.18
CA ARG A 60 5.46 -9.33 -2.98
C ARG A 60 5.41 -9.02 -4.48
N LEU A 61 4.42 -8.25 -4.92
CA LEU A 61 4.29 -7.81 -6.31
C LEU A 61 5.13 -6.57 -6.63
N ASN A 62 5.79 -5.97 -5.64
CA ASN A 62 6.53 -4.73 -5.84
C ASN A 62 7.62 -4.84 -6.92
N LYS A 63 8.24 -5.99 -7.07
CA LYS A 63 9.36 -6.21 -8.02
C LYS A 63 8.98 -7.03 -9.27
N GLU A 64 7.69 -7.23 -9.52
CA GLU A 64 7.19 -7.87 -10.75
C GLU A 64 7.25 -6.91 -11.94
N PHE A 65 8.46 -6.43 -12.25
CA PHE A 65 8.72 -5.32 -13.16
C PHE A 65 8.18 -5.55 -14.57
N GLU A 66 8.28 -6.78 -15.10
CA GLU A 66 7.76 -7.10 -16.44
C GLU A 66 6.25 -6.86 -16.50
N GLN A 67 5.51 -7.42 -15.55
CA GLN A 67 4.06 -7.30 -15.50
C GLN A 67 3.63 -5.88 -15.18
N LEU A 68 4.32 -5.21 -14.23
CA LEU A 68 4.09 -3.82 -13.87
C LEU A 68 4.32 -2.87 -15.05
N ASN A 69 5.36 -3.09 -15.84
CA ASN A 69 5.67 -2.25 -16.99
C ASN A 69 4.60 -2.33 -18.08
N ASN A 70 3.97 -3.49 -18.22
CA ASN A 70 2.91 -3.73 -19.21
C ASN A 70 1.55 -3.14 -18.83
N LEU A 71 1.38 -2.62 -17.61
CA LEU A 71 0.15 -1.93 -17.22
C LEU A 71 -0.04 -0.65 -18.03
N PRO A 72 -1.27 -0.36 -18.51
CA PRO A 72 -1.57 0.94 -19.11
C PRO A 72 -1.45 2.06 -18.08
N GLN A 73 -1.12 3.28 -18.54
CA GLN A 73 -0.87 4.41 -17.65
C GLN A 73 -2.02 4.70 -16.66
N PRO A 74 -3.32 4.62 -17.04
CA PRO A 74 -4.41 4.81 -16.07
C PRO A 74 -4.38 3.81 -14.89
N GLN A 75 -3.92 2.58 -15.12
CA GLN A 75 -3.75 1.61 -14.04
C GLN A 75 -2.49 1.91 -13.21
N LYS A 76 -1.37 2.29 -13.84
CA LYS A 76 -0.15 2.73 -13.14
C LYS A 76 -0.42 3.90 -12.19
N ASP A 77 -1.28 4.84 -12.59
CA ASP A 77 -1.69 5.98 -11.77
C ASP A 77 -2.50 5.59 -10.53
N LYS A 78 -3.13 4.41 -10.55
CA LYS A 78 -3.86 3.86 -9.40
C LYS A 78 -2.98 3.07 -8.43
N VAL A 79 -1.84 2.52 -8.87
CA VAL A 79 -0.99 1.70 -7.98
C VAL A 79 -0.34 2.57 -6.92
N GLU A 80 -0.55 2.25 -5.64
CA GLU A 80 0.13 2.85 -4.49
C GLU A 80 1.02 1.79 -3.83
N PHE A 81 2.32 1.82 -4.08
CA PHE A 81 3.26 0.83 -3.56
C PHE A 81 3.53 1.00 -2.07
N LEU A 82 3.46 -0.09 -1.31
CA LEU A 82 3.91 -0.14 0.08
C LEU A 82 5.43 -0.38 0.11
N CYS A 83 6.22 0.66 0.44
CA CYS A 83 7.66 0.65 0.22
C CYS A 83 8.45 -0.12 1.27
N ASN A 84 8.01 -0.10 2.54
CA ASN A 84 8.78 -0.55 3.69
C ASN A 84 8.06 -1.60 4.54
N GLU A 85 7.36 -2.54 3.90
CA GLU A 85 6.73 -3.66 4.59
C GLU A 85 7.79 -4.54 5.26
N CYS A 86 7.58 -4.83 6.54
CA CYS A 86 8.47 -5.70 7.31
C CYS A 86 7.96 -7.14 7.47
N CYS A 87 6.76 -7.43 6.97
CA CYS A 87 6.20 -8.78 7.01
C CYS A 87 7.10 -9.73 6.22
N TRP A 88 7.31 -10.94 6.75
CA TRP A 88 8.13 -11.93 6.09
C TRP A 88 7.64 -12.22 4.67
N PHE A 89 8.53 -12.13 3.68
CA PHE A 89 8.20 -12.30 2.26
C PHE A 89 7.58 -13.68 1.98
N GLY A 90 8.04 -14.73 2.65
CA GLY A 90 7.51 -16.10 2.54
C GLY A 90 6.23 -16.38 3.34
N CYS A 91 5.64 -15.39 4.02
CA CYS A 91 4.47 -15.59 4.88
C CYS A 91 3.23 -15.97 4.05
N LYS A 92 2.63 -17.14 4.36
CA LYS A 92 1.37 -17.59 3.74
C LYS A 92 0.14 -17.19 4.56
N ASP A 93 0.33 -16.73 5.81
CA ASP A 93 -0.74 -16.45 6.77
C ASP A 93 -1.06 -14.97 6.93
N ARG A 94 -0.53 -14.10 6.07
CA ARG A 94 -0.70 -12.65 6.19
C ARG A 94 -2.17 -12.22 6.27
N LYS A 95 -3.03 -12.79 5.43
CA LYS A 95 -4.47 -12.51 5.45
C LYS A 95 -5.09 -12.88 6.79
N ARG A 96 -4.78 -14.08 7.29
CA ARG A 96 -5.23 -14.55 8.59
C ARG A 96 -4.73 -13.67 9.76
N CYS A 97 -3.50 -13.14 9.66
CA CYS A 97 -3.00 -12.15 10.62
C CYS A 97 -3.92 -10.93 10.68
N TYR A 98 -4.27 -10.34 9.55
CA TYR A 98 -5.15 -9.17 9.50
C TYR A 98 -6.55 -9.47 10.03
N GLU A 99 -7.13 -10.62 9.66
CA GLU A 99 -8.43 -11.07 10.16
C GLU A 99 -8.41 -11.20 11.69
N ASN A 100 -7.37 -11.80 12.24
CA ASN A 100 -7.21 -11.98 13.70
C ASN A 100 -7.08 -10.63 14.43
N VAL A 101 -6.25 -9.72 13.91
CA VAL A 101 -6.11 -8.38 14.48
C VAL A 101 -7.43 -7.62 14.42
N SER A 102 -8.16 -7.71 13.30
CA SER A 102 -9.46 -7.07 13.14
C SER A 102 -10.47 -7.59 14.17
N ARG A 103 -10.57 -8.90 14.32
CA ARG A 103 -11.48 -9.54 15.28
C ARG A 103 -11.16 -9.16 16.74
N LYS A 104 -9.87 -9.17 17.10
CA LYS A 104 -9.43 -8.73 18.44
C LYS A 104 -9.79 -7.25 18.69
N ASN A 105 -9.64 -6.38 17.70
CA ASN A 105 -10.02 -4.98 17.81
C ASN A 105 -11.54 -4.77 17.99
N LEU A 106 -12.35 -5.72 17.51
CA LEU A 106 -13.79 -5.74 17.72
C LEU A 106 -14.19 -6.37 19.10
N GLY A 107 -13.22 -6.80 19.89
CA GLY A 107 -13.46 -7.47 21.19
C GLY A 107 -13.90 -8.93 21.04
N GLU A 108 -13.75 -9.54 19.87
CA GLU A 108 -14.11 -10.93 19.67
C GLU A 108 -13.08 -11.87 20.29
N THR A 109 -13.56 -12.96 20.90
CA THR A 109 -12.69 -14.07 21.30
C THR A 109 -12.28 -14.85 20.05
N CYS A 110 -11.00 -14.88 19.76
CA CYS A 110 -10.44 -15.66 18.64
C CYS A 110 -9.15 -16.36 19.09
N PRO A 111 -8.79 -17.50 18.48
CA PRO A 111 -7.54 -18.20 18.78
C PRO A 111 -6.34 -17.28 18.60
N ASP A 112 -5.34 -17.45 19.46
CA ASP A 112 -4.11 -16.69 19.30
C ASP A 112 -3.43 -17.08 18.00
N HIS A 113 -3.11 -16.06 17.20
CA HIS A 113 -2.30 -16.21 16.01
C HIS A 113 -0.88 -15.74 16.32
N ARG A 114 0.07 -16.67 16.23
CA ARG A 114 1.49 -16.35 16.37
C ARG A 114 2.13 -16.20 15.02
N CYS A 115 2.87 -15.12 14.83
CA CYS A 115 3.63 -14.90 13.61
C CYS A 115 4.72 -15.97 13.49
N ALA A 116 4.77 -16.67 12.35
CA ALA A 116 5.76 -17.69 12.06
C ALA A 116 7.04 -17.13 11.42
N ALA A 117 7.14 -15.81 11.25
CA ALA A 117 8.30 -15.18 10.65
C ALA A 117 9.55 -15.38 11.52
N PRO A 118 10.72 -15.59 10.92
CA PRO A 118 11.99 -15.58 11.66
C PRO A 118 12.15 -14.27 12.45
N GLY A 119 12.46 -14.36 13.73
CA GLY A 119 12.64 -13.19 14.61
C GLY A 119 11.36 -12.40 14.90
N ALA A 120 10.17 -13.00 14.76
CA ALA A 120 8.89 -12.33 14.98
C ALA A 120 8.76 -11.73 16.40
N GLN A 121 9.36 -12.35 17.41
CA GLN A 121 9.39 -11.88 18.80
C GLN A 121 10.17 -10.58 18.99
N GLU A 122 11.01 -10.20 18.05
CA GLU A 122 11.83 -8.99 18.13
C GLU A 122 11.06 -7.72 17.72
N GLY A 123 9.84 -7.88 17.23
CA GLY A 123 9.00 -6.77 16.77
C GLY A 123 9.45 -6.14 15.46
N TYR A 124 8.85 -4.99 15.14
CA TYR A 124 9.19 -4.22 13.96
C TYR A 124 10.55 -3.56 14.11
N ARG A 125 11.39 -3.72 13.08
CA ARG A 125 12.61 -2.93 12.89
C ARG A 125 12.66 -2.45 11.44
N PHE A 126 12.98 -1.18 11.23
CA PHE A 126 13.11 -0.64 9.88
C PHE A 126 14.20 -1.37 9.06
N SER A 127 15.29 -1.80 9.69
CA SER A 127 16.33 -2.61 9.05
C SER A 127 15.79 -3.89 8.44
N LYS A 128 14.82 -4.55 9.08
CA LYS A 128 14.16 -5.74 8.52
C LYS A 128 13.34 -5.42 7.26
N ALA A 129 12.74 -4.23 7.20
CA ALA A 129 12.05 -3.78 6.01
C ALA A 129 13.03 -3.55 4.85
N MET A 130 14.22 -3.01 5.11
CA MET A 130 15.26 -2.82 4.09
C MET A 130 15.81 -4.14 3.53
N ASP A 131 15.84 -5.20 4.34
CA ASP A 131 16.27 -6.54 3.93
C ASP A 131 15.15 -7.32 3.20
N ASN A 132 13.93 -6.78 3.15
CA ASN A 132 12.81 -7.44 2.49
C ASN A 132 12.97 -7.40 0.97
N PRO A 133 12.79 -8.53 0.25
CA PRO A 133 12.86 -8.53 -1.21
C PRO A 133 11.90 -7.55 -1.89
N GLY A 134 10.76 -7.26 -1.27
CA GLY A 134 9.77 -6.29 -1.74
C GLY A 134 10.07 -4.84 -1.37
N PHE A 135 11.17 -4.55 -0.66
CA PHE A 135 11.52 -3.18 -0.27
C PHE A 135 11.75 -2.28 -1.49
N ILE A 136 11.23 -1.06 -1.42
CA ILE A 136 11.42 -0.02 -2.43
C ILE A 136 12.15 1.15 -1.78
N GLY A 137 13.43 1.29 -2.11
CA GLY A 137 14.25 2.41 -1.67
C GLY A 137 14.11 3.63 -2.57
N ILE A 138 14.71 4.76 -2.14
CA ILE A 138 14.65 6.00 -2.92
C ILE A 138 15.30 5.86 -4.31
N GLN A 139 16.37 5.07 -4.40
CA GLN A 139 17.05 4.80 -5.67
C GLN A 139 16.15 4.00 -6.62
N ASP A 140 15.40 3.03 -6.08
CA ASP A 140 14.42 2.28 -6.88
C ASP A 140 13.33 3.23 -7.41
N ILE A 141 12.80 4.09 -6.54
CA ILE A 141 11.78 5.08 -6.94
C ILE A 141 12.28 5.93 -8.08
N GLN A 142 13.47 6.54 -7.93
CA GLN A 142 14.04 7.47 -8.90
C GLN A 142 14.41 6.82 -10.23
N ASN A 143 15.02 5.63 -10.17
CA ASN A 143 15.67 5.02 -11.33
C ASN A 143 14.80 3.97 -12.02
N ILE A 144 13.77 3.43 -11.36
CA ILE A 144 12.92 2.35 -11.88
C ILE A 144 11.47 2.81 -11.95
N TYR A 145 10.83 3.09 -10.81
CA TYR A 145 9.38 3.28 -10.78
C TYR A 145 8.92 4.57 -11.45
N LEU A 146 9.60 5.71 -11.22
CA LEU A 146 9.26 6.97 -11.90
C LEU A 146 9.45 6.90 -13.41
N PRO A 147 10.57 6.32 -13.95
CA PRO A 147 10.71 6.10 -15.38
C PRO A 147 9.64 5.15 -15.97
N MET A 148 9.19 4.16 -15.20
CA MET A 148 8.10 3.27 -15.60
C MET A 148 6.72 3.95 -15.59
N GLY A 149 6.59 5.16 -15.05
CA GLY A 149 5.35 5.93 -15.01
C GLY A 149 4.56 5.82 -13.71
N PHE A 150 5.10 5.21 -12.65
CA PHE A 150 4.48 5.17 -11.33
C PHE A 150 4.78 6.41 -10.51
N SER A 151 3.84 6.83 -9.64
CA SER A 151 3.99 8.07 -8.86
C SER A 151 3.49 8.00 -7.42
N ASN A 152 2.91 6.87 -6.97
CA ASN A 152 2.31 6.79 -5.65
C ASN A 152 3.05 5.76 -4.79
N PHE A 153 3.57 6.24 -3.66
CA PHE A 153 4.40 5.46 -2.75
C PHE A 153 3.95 5.68 -1.31
N LYS A 154 3.76 4.60 -0.57
CA LYS A 154 3.26 4.57 0.79
C LYS A 154 4.32 4.08 1.76
N ILE A 155 4.45 4.79 2.87
CA ILE A 155 5.32 4.41 3.99
C ILE A 155 4.43 3.94 5.13
N GLU A 156 4.72 2.76 5.67
CA GLU A 156 4.08 2.26 6.90
C GLU A 156 4.91 2.55 8.16
N GLY A 157 4.38 2.15 9.32
CA GLY A 157 5.07 2.30 10.61
C GLY A 157 4.83 3.62 11.31
N ARG A 158 3.88 4.44 10.83
CA ARG A 158 3.54 5.74 11.44
C ARG A 158 3.07 5.65 12.89
N SER A 159 2.49 4.51 13.31
CA SER A 159 2.05 4.22 14.67
C SER A 159 3.17 3.77 15.61
N LEU A 160 4.36 3.51 15.10
CA LEU A 160 5.50 2.96 15.85
C LEU A 160 6.34 4.04 16.56
N GLY A 161 5.81 5.26 16.63
CA GLY A 161 6.44 6.39 17.30
C GLY A 161 7.20 7.33 16.37
N SER A 162 7.43 8.54 16.86
CA SER A 162 8.03 9.64 16.09
C SER A 162 9.45 9.36 15.60
N LEU A 163 10.23 8.58 16.33
CA LEU A 163 11.60 8.23 15.94
C LEU A 163 11.61 7.35 14.68
N ASN A 164 10.78 6.31 14.63
CA ASN A 164 10.68 5.43 13.46
C ASN A 164 10.11 6.17 12.25
N PHE A 165 9.15 7.06 12.47
CA PHE A 165 8.63 7.93 11.42
C PHE A 165 9.69 8.90 10.91
N GLY A 166 10.46 9.50 11.80
CA GLY A 166 11.56 10.42 11.44
C GLY A 166 12.63 9.75 10.60
N VAL A 167 13.06 8.53 10.95
CA VAL A 167 14.03 7.75 10.17
C VAL A 167 13.46 7.40 8.80
N SER A 168 12.21 6.93 8.73
CA SER A 168 11.55 6.66 7.45
C SER A 168 11.42 7.92 6.60
N ALA A 169 11.03 9.06 7.18
CA ALA A 169 10.89 10.31 6.45
C ALA A 169 12.24 10.82 5.90
N LEU A 170 13.32 10.68 6.67
CA LEU A 170 14.67 11.07 6.21
C LEU A 170 15.16 10.20 5.04
N LEU A 171 14.83 8.91 5.03
CA LEU A 171 15.21 8.00 3.96
C LEU A 171 14.42 8.24 2.66
N TYR A 172 13.21 8.79 2.78
CA TYR A 172 12.34 9.14 1.65
C TYR A 172 12.19 10.67 1.49
N ASP A 173 13.24 11.44 1.78
CA ASP A 173 13.22 12.91 1.74
C ASP A 173 12.62 13.41 0.42
N LYS A 174 11.53 14.17 0.54
CA LYS A 174 10.80 14.76 -0.59
C LYS A 174 11.66 15.64 -1.48
N ALA A 175 12.70 16.25 -0.94
CA ALA A 175 13.63 17.08 -1.71
C ALA A 175 14.43 16.29 -2.76
N ARG A 176 14.49 14.96 -2.61
CA ARG A 176 15.21 14.06 -3.52
C ARG A 176 14.29 13.30 -4.48
N ILE A 177 12.99 13.30 -4.24
CA ILE A 177 11.99 12.71 -5.14
C ILE A 177 11.44 13.83 -6.01
N PRO A 178 11.61 13.81 -7.34
CA PRO A 178 11.00 14.79 -8.21
C PRO A 178 9.49 14.85 -7.97
N ALA A 179 8.92 16.06 -7.93
CA ALA A 179 7.48 16.22 -7.85
C ALA A 179 6.82 15.44 -8.98
N ALA A 180 5.78 14.65 -8.67
CA ALA A 180 5.00 13.95 -9.68
C ALA A 180 4.63 14.95 -10.78
N ARG A 181 4.83 14.57 -12.05
CA ARG A 181 4.48 15.43 -13.19
C ARG A 181 3.03 15.88 -13.02
N PRO A 182 2.73 17.17 -13.18
CA PRO A 182 1.35 17.63 -13.13
C PRO A 182 0.57 16.83 -14.18
N ARG A 183 -0.56 16.27 -13.77
CA ARG A 183 -1.44 15.49 -14.65
C ARG A 183 -1.72 16.35 -15.87
N ARG A 184 -1.39 15.89 -17.07
CA ARG A 184 -1.92 16.47 -18.30
C ARG A 184 -3.42 16.28 -18.21
N ASN A 185 -4.16 17.39 -18.08
CA ASN A 185 -5.59 17.38 -18.29
C ASN A 185 -5.83 16.86 -19.72
N LEU A 186 -6.28 15.62 -19.82
CA LEU A 186 -6.87 15.10 -21.04
C LEU A 186 -8.28 15.70 -21.14
N SER A 187 -8.33 17.01 -21.43
CA SER A 187 -9.51 17.67 -21.96
C SER A 187 -9.19 18.03 -23.40
N GLN A 188 -9.49 17.09 -24.28
CA GLN A 188 -10.01 17.33 -25.64
C GLN A 188 -10.51 16.00 -26.20
#